data_0fe9a54224f890ed10950fc78df53206
#
_entry.id   0fe9a54224f890ed10950fc78df53206
#
_cell.length_a   1.000
_cell.length_b   1.000
_cell.length_c   1.000
_cell.angle_alpha   90.00
_cell.angle_beta   90.00
_cell.angle_gamma   90.00
#
_symmetry.space_group_name_H-M   'P 1'
#
loop_
_entity.id
_entity.type
_entity.pdbx_description
1 polymer ?
#
loop_
_entity_poly.entity_id
_entity_poly.type
_entity_poly.pdbx_seq_one_letter_code
_entity_poly.pdbx_strand_id
1 'polypeptide(L)'
;MNRHSNFATFAVSIIKLMSMQIRSFKILLLTLITASLLFIPGPTAKSFRSGVSDQLLRMPEEKHLRNIKQLSFGGENAEAYFSADGKQLIFQSTRDGRQCDQIYTMNVDGSNVRLISTGDGRTTCSYFFPNGRRVLYSSTHVGAKECPPRPDFSKGYVWAVYPTFDIFTARPGGSDLKQLTSAPGYDAETTINHNGNLVFTSMRDGDLDIYTMDANGKHIRRLTSELGYDGGPFWSYDGKQIVYRAYHPQTEKEKTDYLGLLKQNLIRPTTLEIWVMNADGSNKRQVTHNGKANFGPYFFPDGERIIFASNMDDPKGRNFDLYKINVDGTGLERLTFNETFDGFPMFSPDGKKLVFASNRNAKTRGDTNVFIADWVE
;
A
#
# COMPACT_ATOMS: atom_id res chain seq x y z
N MET A 1 -13.63 -46.17 48.66
CA MET A 1 -13.89 -47.29 47.76
C MET A 1 -13.48 -46.85 46.39
N ASN A 2 -12.23 -47.08 46.02
CA ASN A 2 -11.65 -48.15 45.19
C ASN A 2 -12.39 -48.30 43.83
N ARG A 3 -11.75 -48.03 42.68
CA ARG A 3 -10.67 -48.71 41.91
C ARG A 3 -10.22 -47.82 40.76
N HIS A 4 -8.95 -47.42 40.61
CA HIS A 4 -7.79 -48.10 39.94
C HIS A 4 -7.99 -48.20 38.42
N SER A 5 -7.16 -47.42 37.66
CA SER A 5 -5.77 -47.69 37.21
C SER A 5 -5.66 -48.61 35.99
N ASN A 6 -4.77 -48.20 35.09
CA ASN A 6 -4.14 -48.97 34.02
C ASN A 6 -4.61 -48.72 32.58
N PHE A 7 -3.97 -47.73 31.94
CA PHE A 7 -3.71 -47.74 30.49
C PHE A 7 -2.51 -46.85 30.16
N ALA A 8 -1.35 -47.20 30.71
CA ALA A 8 -0.08 -46.54 30.37
C ALA A 8 1.08 -47.55 30.38
N THR A 9 0.97 -48.70 29.71
CA THR A 9 2.10 -49.64 29.66
C THR A 9 2.09 -50.54 28.39
N PHE A 10 1.53 -50.10 27.27
CA PHE A 10 1.56 -50.92 26.07
C PHE A 10 2.14 -50.26 24.81
N ALA A 11 2.70 -49.05 24.92
CA ALA A 11 3.25 -48.33 23.76
C ALA A 11 4.79 -48.26 23.69
N VAL A 12 5.54 -48.88 24.60
CA VAL A 12 7.01 -48.77 24.64
C VAL A 12 7.73 -50.05 24.16
N SER A 13 7.03 -51.14 23.89
CA SER A 13 7.65 -52.41 23.53
C SER A 13 7.74 -52.72 22.02
N ILE A 14 7.23 -51.92 21.11
CA ILE A 14 7.25 -52.21 19.66
C ILE A 14 8.33 -51.45 18.91
N ILE A 15 8.95 -50.43 19.48
CA ILE A 15 9.99 -49.63 18.80
C ILE A 15 11.44 -50.19 19.01
N LYS A 16 11.60 -51.22 19.84
CA LYS A 16 12.94 -51.79 20.14
C LYS A 16 13.30 -53.07 19.38
N LEU A 17 12.47 -53.55 18.45
CA LEU A 17 12.74 -54.80 17.69
C LEU A 17 13.03 -54.63 16.21
N MET A 18 13.13 -53.40 15.68
CA MET A 18 13.45 -53.17 14.25
C MET A 18 14.79 -52.50 13.97
N SER A 19 15.74 -52.47 14.94
CA SER A 19 17.07 -51.88 14.73
C SER A 19 18.25 -52.86 14.80
N MET A 20 17.98 -54.16 14.67
CA MET A 20 19.07 -55.16 14.78
C MET A 20 19.01 -56.24 13.70
N GLN A 21 18.99 -55.88 12.43
CA GLN A 21 19.46 -56.77 11.34
C GLN A 21 19.67 -55.91 10.10
N ILE A 22 20.89 -55.54 9.80
CA ILE A 22 21.62 -55.49 8.53
C ILE A 22 23.00 -54.89 8.84
N ARG A 23 23.86 -55.73 9.40
CA ARG A 23 25.33 -55.62 9.22
C ARG A 23 25.79 -56.94 8.69
N SER A 24 26.41 -56.89 7.54
CA SER A 24 27.25 -57.91 6.89
C SER A 24 26.78 -58.23 5.48
N PHE A 25 27.34 -57.59 4.51
CA PHE A 25 28.08 -58.25 3.42
C PHE A 25 29.03 -57.23 2.76
N LYS A 26 30.30 -57.50 2.92
CA LYS A 26 31.42 -56.81 2.27
C LYS A 26 31.79 -57.50 0.98
N ILE A 27 32.33 -56.68 0.05
CA ILE A 27 33.50 -56.99 -0.85
C ILE A 27 33.19 -57.38 -2.30
N LEU A 28 33.69 -56.49 -3.16
CA LEU A 28 34.45 -56.65 -4.41
C LEU A 28 33.66 -56.87 -5.70
N LEU A 29 33.62 -55.91 -6.59
CA LEU A 29 34.20 -55.97 -7.91
C LEU A 29 34.41 -54.60 -8.53
N LEU A 30 35.68 -54.24 -8.76
CA LEU A 30 36.13 -53.12 -9.58
C LEU A 30 35.97 -53.51 -11.04
N THR A 31 35.22 -52.83 -11.85
CA THR A 31 35.38 -52.76 -13.30
C THR A 31 35.11 -51.36 -13.78
N LEU A 32 36.17 -50.73 -14.28
CA LEU A 32 36.09 -49.47 -15.03
C LEU A 32 35.20 -49.65 -16.26
N ILE A 33 34.15 -48.86 -16.36
CA ILE A 33 33.53 -48.53 -17.63
C ILE A 33 33.49 -47.00 -17.71
N THR A 34 34.39 -46.44 -18.51
CA THR A 34 34.36 -45.05 -18.96
C THR A 34 33.20 -44.90 -19.92
N ALA A 35 32.06 -44.46 -19.42
CA ALA A 35 30.96 -43.98 -20.24
C ALA A 35 31.11 -42.48 -20.43
N SER A 36 31.52 -42.05 -21.61
CA SER A 36 31.47 -40.68 -22.08
C SER A 36 29.99 -40.25 -22.14
N LEU A 37 29.53 -39.54 -21.10
CA LEU A 37 28.24 -38.86 -21.12
C LEU A 37 28.38 -37.64 -22.02
N LEU A 38 27.90 -37.75 -23.24
CA LEU A 38 27.55 -36.63 -24.10
C LEU A 38 26.48 -35.82 -23.36
N PHE A 39 26.88 -34.66 -22.85
CA PHE A 39 25.99 -33.65 -22.33
C PHE A 39 25.20 -33.09 -23.52
N ILE A 40 24.00 -33.59 -23.77
CA ILE A 40 23.02 -32.93 -24.62
C ILE A 40 22.42 -31.80 -23.74
N PRO A 41 22.64 -30.50 -24.04
CA PRO A 41 21.95 -29.44 -23.32
C PRO A 41 20.46 -29.60 -23.61
N GLY A 42 19.71 -30.00 -22.61
CA GLY A 42 18.25 -29.98 -22.65
C GLY A 42 17.76 -28.57 -22.99
N PRO A 43 16.61 -28.42 -23.70
CA PRO A 43 16.08 -27.12 -24.01
C PRO A 43 15.93 -26.36 -22.70
N THR A 44 16.63 -25.24 -22.55
CA THR A 44 16.40 -24.26 -21.50
C THR A 44 14.94 -23.91 -21.55
N ALA A 45 14.17 -24.30 -20.54
CA ALA A 45 12.80 -23.85 -20.37
C ALA A 45 12.86 -22.33 -20.26
N LYS A 46 12.67 -21.63 -21.38
CA LYS A 46 12.34 -20.23 -21.39
C LYS A 46 11.04 -20.15 -20.61
N SER A 47 11.12 -19.58 -19.40
CA SER A 47 9.95 -19.14 -18.65
C SER A 47 9.18 -18.20 -19.58
N PHE A 48 8.18 -18.73 -20.24
CA PHE A 48 7.16 -17.92 -20.91
C PHE A 48 6.35 -17.25 -19.78
N ARG A 49 6.86 -16.15 -19.24
CA ARG A 49 5.98 -15.13 -18.71
C ARG A 49 5.25 -14.57 -19.93
N SER A 50 4.05 -15.04 -20.19
CA SER A 50 3.16 -14.39 -21.16
C SER A 50 2.84 -13.01 -20.61
N GLY A 51 3.67 -12.04 -20.94
CA GLY A 51 3.33 -10.63 -20.75
C GLY A 51 2.11 -10.40 -21.62
N VAL A 52 0.97 -10.08 -21.00
CA VAL A 52 -0.18 -9.52 -21.72
C VAL A 52 0.36 -8.31 -22.46
N SER A 53 0.11 -8.23 -23.77
CA SER A 53 0.65 -7.13 -24.56
C SER A 53 0.06 -5.80 -24.06
N ASP A 54 0.82 -4.72 -24.17
CA ASP A 54 0.39 -3.35 -23.84
C ASP A 54 -0.96 -3.01 -24.46
N GLN A 55 -1.19 -3.44 -25.69
CA GLN A 55 -2.45 -3.28 -26.44
C GLN A 55 -3.68 -3.87 -25.73
N LEU A 56 -3.51 -4.89 -24.87
CA LEU A 56 -4.60 -5.51 -24.11
C LEU A 56 -4.83 -4.82 -22.76
N LEU A 57 -3.85 -4.06 -22.26
CA LEU A 57 -3.93 -3.40 -20.95
C LEU A 57 -4.35 -1.94 -21.05
N ARG A 58 -4.17 -1.30 -22.20
CA ARG A 58 -4.46 0.11 -22.42
C ARG A 58 -5.82 0.28 -23.12
N MET A 59 -6.65 1.19 -22.58
CA MET A 59 -7.87 1.62 -23.28
C MET A 59 -7.52 2.61 -24.41
N PRO A 60 -8.28 2.63 -25.52
CA PRO A 60 -8.00 3.52 -26.68
C PRO A 60 -7.92 5.01 -26.30
N GLU A 61 -8.72 5.44 -25.33
CA GLU A 61 -8.86 6.81 -24.85
C GLU A 61 -7.69 7.26 -23.94
N GLU A 62 -6.90 6.33 -23.40
CA GLU A 62 -5.79 6.60 -22.48
C GLU A 62 -4.58 7.20 -23.24
N LYS A 63 -4.68 8.49 -23.58
CA LYS A 63 -3.70 9.19 -24.44
C LYS A 63 -2.31 9.29 -23.82
N HIS A 64 -2.26 9.41 -22.48
CA HIS A 64 -1.05 9.69 -21.72
C HIS A 64 -0.28 8.45 -21.29
N LEU A 65 -0.85 7.24 -21.45
CA LEU A 65 -0.24 5.99 -21.02
C LEU A 65 0.30 5.19 -22.22
N ARG A 66 1.53 4.70 -22.08
CA ARG A 66 2.18 3.79 -23.04
C ARG A 66 2.88 2.67 -22.29
N ASN A 67 3.10 1.55 -22.97
CA ASN A 67 3.88 0.42 -22.45
C ASN A 67 3.41 -0.05 -21.09
N ILE A 68 2.09 -0.11 -20.85
CA ILE A 68 1.51 -0.53 -19.56
C ILE A 68 1.97 -1.96 -19.25
N LYS A 69 2.49 -2.15 -18.04
CA LYS A 69 2.92 -3.44 -17.52
C LYS A 69 2.28 -3.71 -16.16
N GLN A 70 1.79 -4.93 -15.98
CA GLN A 70 1.34 -5.41 -14.69
C GLN A 70 2.54 -5.94 -13.91
N LEU A 71 2.71 -5.47 -12.66
CA LEU A 71 3.85 -5.81 -11.80
C LEU A 71 3.50 -6.79 -10.68
N SER A 72 2.23 -6.86 -10.27
CA SER A 72 1.73 -7.81 -9.27
C SER A 72 0.56 -8.61 -9.80
N PHE A 73 0.29 -9.78 -9.21
CA PHE A 73 -0.71 -10.72 -9.72
C PHE A 73 -1.45 -11.37 -8.55
N GLY A 74 -2.77 -11.16 -8.50
CA GLY A 74 -3.67 -11.73 -7.50
C GLY A 74 -3.62 -11.05 -6.12
N GLY A 75 -4.74 -11.09 -5.39
CA GLY A 75 -4.91 -10.43 -4.10
C GLY A 75 -5.07 -8.91 -4.21
N GLU A 76 -4.99 -8.24 -3.08
CA GLU A 76 -5.07 -6.79 -2.98
C GLU A 76 -3.64 -6.23 -2.95
N ASN A 77 -3.23 -5.47 -3.97
CA ASN A 77 -1.92 -4.81 -4.08
C ASN A 77 -2.17 -3.35 -4.45
N ALA A 78 -1.78 -2.41 -3.59
CA ALA A 78 -2.08 -1.00 -3.76
C ALA A 78 -0.98 -0.09 -3.19
N GLU A 79 -1.15 1.21 -3.39
CA GLU A 79 -0.28 2.26 -2.83
C GLU A 79 1.20 2.00 -3.12
N ALA A 80 1.51 1.80 -4.41
CA ALA A 80 2.88 1.59 -4.84
C ALA A 80 3.57 2.93 -5.12
N TYR A 81 4.70 3.17 -4.44
CA TYR A 81 5.43 4.42 -4.50
C TYR A 81 6.90 4.20 -4.83
N PHE A 82 7.47 5.08 -5.67
CA PHE A 82 8.86 4.98 -6.11
C PHE A 82 9.87 5.31 -5.01
N SER A 83 11.00 4.61 -5.05
CA SER A 83 12.23 5.08 -4.39
C SER A 83 12.77 6.35 -5.06
N ALA A 84 13.56 7.15 -4.33
CA ALA A 84 14.11 8.40 -4.84
C ALA A 84 15.02 8.23 -6.08
N ASP A 85 15.64 7.05 -6.25
CA ASP A 85 16.44 6.71 -7.43
C ASP A 85 15.62 6.09 -8.58
N GLY A 86 14.29 5.94 -8.41
CA GLY A 86 13.37 5.41 -9.37
C GLY A 86 13.53 3.91 -9.68
N LYS A 87 14.32 3.15 -8.89
CA LYS A 87 14.62 1.73 -9.19
C LYS A 87 13.75 0.73 -8.47
N GLN A 88 13.10 1.14 -7.39
CA GLN A 88 12.26 0.28 -6.56
C GLN A 88 10.88 0.90 -6.35
N LEU A 89 9.93 0.03 -6.02
CA LEU A 89 8.61 0.38 -5.52
C LEU A 89 8.44 -0.19 -4.12
N ILE A 90 7.78 0.56 -3.24
CA ILE A 90 7.26 0.10 -1.95
C ILE A 90 5.74 0.09 -2.06
N PHE A 91 5.08 -0.95 -1.56
CA PHE A 91 3.63 -1.11 -1.72
C PHE A 91 3.03 -1.99 -0.62
N GLN A 92 1.73 -1.89 -0.42
CA GLN A 92 0.98 -2.78 0.47
C GLN A 92 0.34 -3.94 -0.29
N SER A 93 0.27 -5.11 0.35
CA SER A 93 -0.25 -6.33 -0.28
C SER A 93 -0.75 -7.35 0.73
N THR A 94 -1.83 -8.08 0.36
CA THR A 94 -2.36 -9.25 1.08
C THR A 94 -1.77 -10.57 0.57
N ARG A 95 -0.66 -10.56 -0.17
CA ARG A 95 0.01 -11.77 -0.70
C ARG A 95 0.46 -12.73 0.40
N ASP A 96 0.94 -13.91 0.00
CA ASP A 96 1.49 -14.93 0.88
C ASP A 96 0.48 -15.48 1.90
N GLY A 97 -0.82 -15.49 1.55
CA GLY A 97 -1.91 -16.00 2.40
C GLY A 97 -2.23 -15.13 3.61
N ARG A 98 -1.82 -13.86 3.61
CA ARG A 98 -2.03 -12.94 4.72
C ARG A 98 -3.48 -12.44 4.78
N GLN A 99 -3.96 -12.23 6.00
CA GLN A 99 -5.33 -11.81 6.26
C GLN A 99 -5.53 -10.30 6.11
N CYS A 100 -4.45 -9.52 6.20
CA CYS A 100 -4.45 -8.07 5.97
C CYS A 100 -3.13 -7.61 5.37
N ASP A 101 -3.15 -6.36 4.93
CA ASP A 101 -2.04 -5.75 4.21
C ASP A 101 -0.75 -5.79 5.01
N GLN A 102 0.34 -6.09 4.30
CA GLN A 102 1.71 -5.95 4.75
C GLN A 102 2.51 -5.15 3.72
N ILE A 103 3.61 -4.55 4.16
CA ILE A 103 4.46 -3.73 3.31
C ILE A 103 5.54 -4.58 2.64
N TYR A 104 5.65 -4.41 1.34
CA TYR A 104 6.64 -5.06 0.49
C TYR A 104 7.40 -4.04 -0.35
N THR A 105 8.58 -4.42 -0.80
CA THR A 105 9.30 -3.73 -1.87
C THR A 105 9.47 -4.65 -3.07
N MET A 106 9.61 -4.08 -4.26
CA MET A 106 9.99 -4.76 -5.49
C MET A 106 10.82 -3.85 -6.39
N ASN A 107 11.53 -4.41 -7.34
CA ASN A 107 12.12 -3.63 -8.43
C ASN A 107 11.02 -3.09 -9.36
N VAL A 108 11.28 -2.00 -10.09
CA VAL A 108 10.31 -1.40 -11.04
C VAL A 108 9.91 -2.30 -12.21
N ASP A 109 10.60 -3.43 -12.38
CA ASP A 109 10.22 -4.48 -13.33
C ASP A 109 9.31 -5.58 -12.72
N GLY A 110 8.95 -5.44 -11.44
CA GLY A 110 8.14 -6.40 -10.67
C GLY A 110 8.95 -7.55 -10.07
N SER A 111 10.26 -7.60 -10.26
CA SER A 111 11.12 -8.62 -9.68
C SER A 111 11.51 -8.31 -8.23
N ASN A 112 12.15 -9.29 -7.55
CA ASN A 112 12.76 -9.13 -6.24
C ASN A 112 11.79 -8.64 -5.14
N VAL A 113 10.59 -9.20 -5.12
CA VAL A 113 9.57 -8.86 -4.09
C VAL A 113 10.04 -9.32 -2.72
N ARG A 114 9.99 -8.42 -1.72
CA ARG A 114 10.44 -8.69 -0.35
C ARG A 114 9.48 -8.08 0.66
N LEU A 115 9.14 -8.84 1.70
CA LEU A 115 8.43 -8.34 2.88
C LEU A 115 9.34 -7.39 3.68
N ILE A 116 8.79 -6.25 4.11
CA ILE A 116 9.49 -5.23 4.89
C ILE A 116 8.90 -5.09 6.29
N SER A 117 7.56 -5.12 6.41
CA SER A 117 6.88 -5.05 7.70
C SER A 117 7.05 -6.34 8.51
N THR A 118 6.64 -6.31 9.77
CA THR A 118 6.82 -7.42 10.72
C THR A 118 6.08 -8.70 10.32
N GLY A 119 5.03 -8.58 9.51
CA GLY A 119 4.10 -9.67 9.22
C GLY A 119 2.94 -9.76 10.22
N ASP A 120 2.99 -9.01 11.32
CA ASP A 120 1.97 -8.92 12.36
C ASP A 120 1.10 -7.67 12.17
N GLY A 121 -0.14 -7.72 12.63
CA GLY A 121 -1.11 -6.64 12.52
C GLY A 121 -1.47 -6.27 11.08
N ARG A 122 -2.07 -5.11 10.91
CA ARG A 122 -2.34 -4.48 9.60
C ARG A 122 -1.34 -3.35 9.36
N THR A 123 -0.87 -3.22 8.13
CA THR A 123 -0.04 -2.09 7.71
C THR A 123 -0.71 -1.28 6.62
N THR A 124 -0.27 -0.03 6.41
CA THR A 124 -0.72 0.84 5.32
C THR A 124 0.29 1.94 5.05
N CYS A 125 0.14 2.63 3.91
CA CYS A 125 0.75 3.92 3.59
C CYS A 125 2.27 3.94 3.84
N SER A 126 2.99 3.22 3.02
CA SER A 126 4.46 3.13 3.12
C SER A 126 5.16 4.11 2.18
N TYR A 127 6.38 4.54 2.53
CA TYR A 127 7.17 5.43 1.69
C TYR A 127 8.68 5.22 1.88
N PHE A 128 9.48 5.54 0.87
CA PHE A 128 10.95 5.56 1.00
C PHE A 128 11.44 6.88 1.57
N PHE A 129 12.46 6.82 2.43
CA PHE A 129 13.25 8.02 2.74
C PHE A 129 14.05 8.48 1.51
N PRO A 130 14.24 9.80 1.32
CA PRO A 130 14.95 10.35 0.15
C PRO A 130 16.36 9.80 -0.03
N ASN A 131 17.04 9.47 1.06
CA ASN A 131 18.40 8.91 1.04
C ASN A 131 18.45 7.39 0.79
N GLY A 132 17.30 6.72 0.60
CA GLY A 132 17.19 5.28 0.37
C GLY A 132 17.60 4.39 1.54
N ARG A 133 17.98 4.96 2.70
CA ARG A 133 18.51 4.18 3.85
C ARG A 133 17.42 3.64 4.77
N ARG A 134 16.24 4.20 4.69
CA ARG A 134 15.08 3.80 5.50
C ARG A 134 13.80 3.83 4.66
N VAL A 135 12.81 3.15 5.18
CA VAL A 135 11.41 3.21 4.75
C VAL A 135 10.55 3.59 5.95
N LEU A 136 9.37 4.12 5.70
CA LEU A 136 8.34 4.34 6.72
C LEU A 136 7.06 3.59 6.33
N TYR A 137 6.25 3.29 7.31
CA TYR A 137 4.90 2.74 7.13
C TYR A 137 4.10 2.85 8.43
N SER A 138 2.79 2.80 8.33
CA SER A 138 1.91 2.75 9.49
C SER A 138 1.50 1.31 9.80
N SER A 139 1.37 0.95 11.09
CA SER A 139 1.08 -0.42 11.50
C SER A 139 0.37 -0.49 12.84
N THR A 140 -0.48 -1.52 13.00
CA THR A 140 -1.19 -1.84 14.25
C THR A 140 -0.49 -2.89 15.11
N HIS A 141 0.66 -3.42 14.68
CA HIS A 141 1.31 -4.62 15.26
C HIS A 141 1.70 -4.49 16.75
N VAL A 142 1.92 -3.27 17.24
CA VAL A 142 2.19 -3.04 18.68
C VAL A 142 0.93 -3.22 19.51
N GLY A 143 -0.25 -2.85 18.98
CA GLY A 143 -1.53 -3.03 19.64
C GLY A 143 -2.02 -4.48 19.64
N ALA A 144 -1.85 -5.18 18.50
CA ALA A 144 -2.17 -6.61 18.34
C ALA A 144 -1.42 -7.21 17.16
N LYS A 145 -1.08 -8.50 17.25
CA LYS A 145 -0.47 -9.26 16.13
C LYS A 145 -1.47 -9.65 15.08
N GLU A 146 -2.71 -9.84 15.49
CA GLU A 146 -3.83 -10.22 14.63
C GLU A 146 -4.27 -9.06 13.75
N CYS A 147 -4.90 -9.35 12.63
CA CYS A 147 -5.57 -8.36 11.81
C CYS A 147 -6.73 -7.73 12.59
N PRO A 148 -6.83 -6.39 12.65
CA PRO A 148 -7.98 -5.76 13.26
C PRO A 148 -9.27 -6.15 12.50
N PRO A 149 -10.42 -6.23 13.20
CA PRO A 149 -11.69 -6.62 12.59
C PRO A 149 -12.09 -5.64 11.47
N ARG A 150 -12.73 -6.14 10.43
CA ARG A 150 -13.30 -5.28 9.38
C ARG A 150 -14.41 -4.40 9.97
N PRO A 151 -14.61 -3.17 9.45
CA PRO A 151 -15.69 -2.31 9.90
C PRO A 151 -17.07 -2.92 9.59
N ASP A 152 -18.08 -2.53 10.37
CA ASP A 152 -19.47 -2.89 10.13
C ASP A 152 -20.03 -2.08 8.96
N PHE A 153 -20.20 -2.74 7.80
CA PHE A 153 -20.76 -2.13 6.60
C PHE A 153 -22.28 -1.97 6.60
N SER A 154 -23.00 -2.36 7.68
CA SER A 154 -24.44 -2.07 7.82
C SER A 154 -24.72 -0.56 7.81
N LYS A 155 -23.72 0.26 8.15
CA LYS A 155 -23.76 1.74 8.09
C LYS A 155 -23.44 2.33 6.71
N GLY A 156 -23.34 1.50 5.69
CA GLY A 156 -22.87 1.86 4.36
C GLY A 156 -21.35 1.74 4.23
N TYR A 157 -20.79 2.34 3.17
CA TYR A 157 -19.35 2.31 2.94
C TYR A 157 -18.63 3.24 3.93
N VAL A 158 -17.83 2.67 4.81
CA VAL A 158 -17.07 3.35 5.85
C VAL A 158 -15.64 2.81 5.91
N TRP A 159 -14.70 3.63 6.32
CA TRP A 159 -13.33 3.24 6.65
C TRP A 159 -13.12 3.20 8.16
N ALA A 160 -12.38 2.21 8.62
CA ALA A 160 -11.93 2.15 10.01
C ALA A 160 -10.62 2.92 10.17
N VAL A 161 -10.59 3.84 11.13
CA VAL A 161 -9.40 4.55 11.59
C VAL A 161 -8.98 3.91 12.91
N TYR A 162 -8.31 2.74 12.80
CA TYR A 162 -7.94 1.96 13.98
C TYR A 162 -7.03 2.76 14.91
N PRO A 163 -7.39 2.92 16.21
CA PRO A 163 -6.63 3.75 17.14
C PRO A 163 -5.27 3.15 17.54
N THR A 164 -4.95 1.98 17.02
CA THR A 164 -3.67 1.30 17.24
C THR A 164 -2.68 1.49 16.08
N PHE A 165 -3.04 2.28 15.06
CA PHE A 165 -2.09 2.64 14.03
C PHE A 165 -1.08 3.66 14.56
N ASP A 166 0.19 3.28 14.47
CA ASP A 166 1.35 4.14 14.70
C ASP A 166 2.28 4.13 13.50
N ILE A 167 3.11 5.15 13.39
CA ILE A 167 4.09 5.33 12.32
C ILE A 167 5.42 4.70 12.75
N PHE A 168 5.97 3.89 11.86
CA PHE A 168 7.24 3.19 12.05
C PHE A 168 8.22 3.50 10.93
N THR A 169 9.51 3.35 11.22
CA THR A 169 10.58 3.40 10.21
C THR A 169 11.50 2.20 10.39
N ALA A 170 11.95 1.61 9.27
CA ALA A 170 12.87 0.48 9.25
C ALA A 170 13.92 0.65 8.14
N ARG A 171 14.97 -0.17 8.14
CA ARG A 171 15.84 -0.29 6.96
C ARG A 171 15.08 -0.97 5.83
N PRO A 172 15.48 -0.80 4.55
CA PRO A 172 14.78 -1.41 3.39
C PRO A 172 14.67 -2.94 3.42
N GLY A 173 15.39 -3.62 4.33
CA GLY A 173 15.26 -5.07 4.58
C GLY A 173 14.40 -5.41 5.81
N GLY A 174 13.65 -4.44 6.39
CA GLY A 174 12.79 -4.63 7.56
C GLY A 174 13.51 -4.59 8.92
N SER A 175 14.85 -4.56 8.94
CA SER A 175 15.62 -4.49 10.19
C SER A 175 15.65 -3.07 10.77
N ASP A 176 16.13 -2.94 12.03
CA ASP A 176 16.26 -1.66 12.75
C ASP A 176 14.92 -0.89 12.79
N LEU A 177 13.84 -1.62 13.13
CA LEU A 177 12.49 -1.06 13.28
C LEU A 177 12.47 -0.07 14.44
N LYS A 178 11.89 1.12 14.19
CA LYS A 178 11.69 2.16 15.20
C LYS A 178 10.29 2.71 15.10
N GLN A 179 9.63 2.87 16.23
CA GLN A 179 8.36 3.56 16.34
C GLN A 179 8.61 5.08 16.41
N LEU A 180 7.88 5.85 15.60
CA LEU A 180 7.99 7.31 15.55
C LEU A 180 6.85 8.00 16.29
N THR A 181 5.66 7.38 16.36
CA THR A 181 4.49 7.89 17.08
C THR A 181 3.97 6.85 18.05
N SER A 182 3.34 7.32 19.15
CA SER A 182 2.69 6.48 20.16
C SER A 182 1.57 7.24 20.88
N ALA A 183 1.05 8.31 20.26
CA ALA A 183 -0.09 9.03 20.80
C ALA A 183 -1.36 8.16 20.71
N PRO A 184 -2.30 8.26 21.68
CA PRO A 184 -3.59 7.60 21.52
C PRO A 184 -4.31 8.07 20.26
N GLY A 185 -4.88 7.14 19.51
CA GLY A 185 -5.61 7.41 18.26
C GLY A 185 -4.86 6.97 17.03
N TYR A 186 -5.42 7.30 15.87
CA TYR A 186 -4.91 6.94 14.55
C TYR A 186 -3.75 7.86 14.16
N ASP A 187 -2.57 7.30 13.90
CA ASP A 187 -1.41 7.97 13.28
C ASP A 187 -1.01 7.19 12.03
N ALA A 188 -1.31 7.72 10.82
CA ALA A 188 -1.04 7.03 9.56
C ALA A 188 -0.94 7.98 8.35
N GLU A 189 -0.96 7.40 7.14
CA GLU A 189 -0.95 8.13 5.86
C GLU A 189 0.29 9.03 5.71
N THR A 190 1.45 8.53 6.13
CA THR A 190 2.67 9.33 6.25
C THR A 190 3.46 9.35 4.95
N THR A 191 3.88 10.55 4.52
CA THR A 191 4.86 10.76 3.46
C THR A 191 6.00 11.64 3.94
N ILE A 192 7.11 11.68 3.21
CA ILE A 192 8.32 12.43 3.58
C ILE A 192 8.82 13.23 2.38
N ASN A 193 9.22 14.49 2.61
CA ASN A 193 9.85 15.33 1.58
C ASN A 193 11.36 15.13 1.51
N HIS A 194 11.99 15.75 0.51
CA HIS A 194 13.45 15.68 0.28
C HIS A 194 14.30 16.23 1.42
N ASN A 195 13.73 17.10 2.28
CA ASN A 195 14.40 17.66 3.46
C ASN A 195 14.28 16.77 4.70
N GLY A 196 13.54 15.65 4.62
CA GLY A 196 13.35 14.74 5.74
C GLY A 196 12.20 15.12 6.67
N ASN A 197 11.33 16.05 6.29
CA ASN A 197 10.12 16.37 7.04
C ASN A 197 9.00 15.41 6.66
N LEU A 198 8.37 14.81 7.65
CA LEU A 198 7.21 13.95 7.50
C LEU A 198 5.93 14.78 7.58
N VAL A 199 4.92 14.39 6.79
CA VAL A 199 3.54 14.83 6.92
C VAL A 199 2.65 13.61 7.08
N PHE A 200 1.64 13.67 7.95
CA PHE A 200 0.81 12.52 8.29
C PHE A 200 -0.56 12.94 8.80
N THR A 201 -1.49 12.00 8.79
CA THR A 201 -2.83 12.14 9.39
C THR A 201 -2.79 11.64 10.84
N SER A 202 -3.38 12.40 11.76
CA SER A 202 -3.43 12.03 13.18
C SER A 202 -4.75 12.40 13.84
N MET A 203 -5.20 11.57 14.77
CA MET A 203 -6.41 11.76 15.57
C MET A 203 -6.10 12.19 17.02
N ARG A 204 -4.86 12.59 17.31
CA ARG A 204 -4.35 12.90 18.66
C ARG A 204 -5.10 14.04 19.38
N ASP A 205 -5.67 14.98 18.66
CA ASP A 205 -6.43 16.10 19.21
C ASP A 205 -7.96 15.92 19.06
N GLY A 206 -8.40 14.67 18.80
CA GLY A 206 -9.82 14.28 18.81
C GLY A 206 -10.52 14.37 17.46
N ASP A 207 -9.83 14.83 16.41
CA ASP A 207 -10.29 14.86 15.02
C ASP A 207 -9.17 14.36 14.09
N LEU A 208 -9.51 14.11 12.82
CA LEU A 208 -8.54 13.65 11.82
C LEU A 208 -7.94 14.86 11.10
N ASP A 209 -6.73 15.21 11.53
CA ASP A 209 -6.01 16.37 11.03
C ASP A 209 -4.64 16.02 10.47
N ILE A 210 -4.07 16.95 9.72
CA ILE A 210 -2.74 16.83 9.15
C ILE A 210 -1.72 17.44 10.11
N TYR A 211 -0.65 16.68 10.34
CA TYR A 211 0.49 17.06 11.16
C TYR A 211 1.80 16.91 10.39
N THR A 212 2.82 17.63 10.84
CA THR A 212 4.21 17.41 10.42
C THR A 212 5.08 17.02 11.61
N MET A 213 6.19 16.33 11.34
CA MET A 213 7.24 16.01 12.28
C MET A 213 8.59 15.87 11.56
N ASP A 214 9.70 15.86 12.30
CA ASP A 214 10.99 15.51 11.73
C ASP A 214 11.15 13.99 11.51
N ALA A 215 12.22 13.57 10.84
CA ALA A 215 12.53 12.18 10.53
C ALA A 215 12.74 11.27 11.77
N ASN A 216 12.84 11.86 12.97
CA ASN A 216 13.00 11.15 14.24
C ASN A 216 11.72 11.13 15.08
N GLY A 217 10.58 11.57 14.55
CA GLY A 217 9.30 11.65 15.26
C GLY A 217 9.20 12.82 16.25
N LYS A 218 10.03 13.87 16.08
CA LYS A 218 10.05 15.05 16.96
C LYS A 218 9.49 16.28 16.25
N HIS A 219 9.29 17.37 17.01
CA HIS A 219 8.82 18.67 16.51
C HIS A 219 7.46 18.54 15.81
N ILE A 220 6.55 17.77 16.43
CA ILE A 220 5.20 17.55 15.90
C ILE A 220 4.44 18.87 15.91
N ARG A 221 3.84 19.20 14.76
CA ARG A 221 3.06 20.41 14.56
C ARG A 221 1.78 20.11 13.79
N ARG A 222 0.64 20.55 14.31
CA ARG A 222 -0.68 20.47 13.64
C ARG A 222 -0.76 21.54 12.55
N LEU A 223 -1.26 21.16 11.37
CA LEU A 223 -1.44 22.06 10.20
C LEU A 223 -2.90 22.36 9.91
N THR A 224 -3.82 21.43 10.20
CA THR A 224 -5.27 21.60 10.02
C THR A 224 -5.98 21.48 11.36
N SER A 225 -7.18 22.07 11.49
CA SER A 225 -7.95 22.07 12.74
C SER A 225 -9.45 22.33 12.50
N GLU A 226 -9.92 22.32 11.27
CA GLU A 226 -11.32 22.45 10.92
C GLU A 226 -12.04 21.13 11.17
N LEU A 227 -13.25 21.16 11.76
CA LEU A 227 -14.01 19.94 12.04
C LEU A 227 -14.21 19.14 10.75
N GLY A 228 -13.74 17.90 10.73
CA GLY A 228 -13.87 17.01 9.59
C GLY A 228 -12.66 16.12 9.39
N TYR A 229 -12.64 15.43 8.27
CA TYR A 229 -11.52 14.59 7.88
C TYR A 229 -10.56 15.37 7.00
N ASP A 230 -9.32 15.49 7.45
CA ASP A 230 -8.16 15.93 6.66
C ASP A 230 -7.15 14.79 6.61
N GLY A 231 -6.84 14.23 5.44
CA GLY A 231 -5.95 13.07 5.38
C GLY A 231 -5.31 12.77 4.03
N GLY A 232 -4.46 11.74 4.02
CA GLY A 232 -3.71 11.30 2.85
C GLY A 232 -2.80 12.37 2.26
N PRO A 233 -1.97 13.05 3.06
CA PRO A 233 -1.18 14.18 2.59
C PRO A 233 0.06 13.74 1.81
N PHE A 234 0.36 14.46 0.71
CA PHE A 234 1.59 14.30 -0.07
C PHE A 234 2.27 15.65 -0.27
N TRP A 235 3.59 15.65 -0.20
CA TRP A 235 4.44 16.80 -0.49
C TRP A 235 4.54 17.07 -2.00
N SER A 236 4.61 18.34 -2.39
CA SER A 236 5.13 18.72 -3.71
C SER A 236 6.61 18.35 -3.84
N TYR A 237 7.11 18.21 -5.07
CA TYR A 237 8.50 17.82 -5.33
C TYR A 237 9.50 18.81 -4.74
N ASP A 238 9.17 20.09 -4.71
CA ASP A 238 10.00 21.14 -4.08
C ASP A 238 9.82 21.26 -2.56
N GLY A 239 8.88 20.49 -1.98
CA GLY A 239 8.58 20.46 -0.55
C GLY A 239 7.91 21.73 -0.01
N LYS A 240 7.37 22.61 -0.87
CA LYS A 240 6.75 23.86 -0.45
C LYS A 240 5.25 23.78 -0.26
N GLN A 241 4.60 22.78 -0.84
CA GLN A 241 3.15 22.55 -0.76
C GLN A 241 2.83 21.14 -0.30
N ILE A 242 1.62 20.98 0.22
CA ILE A 242 1.02 19.69 0.60
C ILE A 242 -0.33 19.61 -0.10
N VAL A 243 -0.54 18.52 -0.86
CA VAL A 243 -1.86 18.13 -1.38
C VAL A 243 -2.46 17.09 -0.44
N TYR A 244 -3.76 17.16 -0.19
CA TYR A 244 -4.48 16.25 0.69
C TYR A 244 -5.94 16.13 0.27
N ARG A 245 -6.67 15.20 0.85
CA ARG A 245 -8.11 15.08 0.67
C ARG A 245 -8.82 15.45 1.96
N ALA A 246 -9.97 16.12 1.84
CA ALA A 246 -10.71 16.58 3.01
C ALA A 246 -12.24 16.50 2.83
N TYR A 247 -12.91 16.35 3.97
CA TYR A 247 -14.35 16.51 4.12
C TYR A 247 -14.65 17.33 5.37
N HIS A 248 -15.26 18.48 5.20
CA HIS A 248 -15.69 19.37 6.30
C HIS A 248 -17.20 19.43 6.34
N PRO A 249 -17.87 18.82 7.35
CA PRO A 249 -19.32 18.80 7.48
C PRO A 249 -19.87 20.22 7.70
N GLN A 250 -20.83 20.64 6.87
CA GLN A 250 -21.37 21.99 6.90
C GLN A 250 -22.66 22.09 7.71
N THR A 251 -23.53 21.07 7.63
CA THR A 251 -24.83 21.06 8.31
C THR A 251 -24.73 20.32 9.64
N GLU A 252 -25.65 20.62 10.57
CA GLU A 252 -25.73 19.93 11.87
C GLU A 252 -25.96 18.42 11.71
N LYS A 253 -26.66 18.01 10.65
CA LYS A 253 -26.88 16.60 10.34
C LYS A 253 -25.56 15.92 9.95
N GLU A 254 -24.76 16.55 9.07
CA GLU A 254 -23.46 16.05 8.64
C GLU A 254 -22.46 15.99 9.80
N LYS A 255 -22.43 17.04 10.65
CA LYS A 255 -21.60 17.06 11.87
C LYS A 255 -21.97 15.92 12.82
N THR A 256 -23.28 15.68 13.01
CA THR A 256 -23.77 14.58 13.84
C THR A 256 -23.38 13.21 13.28
N ASP A 257 -23.51 12.97 11.95
CA ASP A 257 -23.09 11.72 11.30
C ASP A 257 -21.58 11.54 11.43
N TYR A 258 -20.79 12.56 11.10
CA TYR A 258 -19.32 12.52 11.18
C TYR A 258 -18.84 12.19 12.60
N LEU A 259 -19.26 12.96 13.59
CA LEU A 259 -18.88 12.75 14.98
C LEU A 259 -19.39 11.41 15.53
N GLY A 260 -20.58 10.98 15.09
CA GLY A 260 -21.15 9.69 15.46
C GLY A 260 -20.37 8.50 14.90
N LEU A 261 -19.81 8.61 13.69
CA LEU A 261 -18.90 7.63 13.10
C LEU A 261 -17.52 7.68 13.77
N LEU A 262 -16.98 8.88 13.96
CA LEU A 262 -15.64 9.07 14.54
C LEU A 262 -15.52 8.47 15.96
N LYS A 263 -16.56 8.60 16.79
CA LYS A 263 -16.66 7.94 18.10
C LYS A 263 -16.56 6.40 18.03
N GLN A 264 -16.80 5.83 16.86
CA GLN A 264 -16.70 4.39 16.60
C GLN A 264 -15.43 4.06 15.80
N ASN A 265 -14.50 4.99 15.69
CA ASN A 265 -13.29 4.90 14.86
C ASN A 265 -13.62 4.62 13.38
N LEU A 266 -14.65 5.26 12.85
CA LEU A 266 -15.10 5.15 11.47
C LEU A 266 -15.20 6.53 10.82
N ILE A 267 -14.98 6.58 9.50
CA ILE A 267 -15.29 7.74 8.66
C ILE A 267 -16.06 7.30 7.40
N ARG A 268 -16.80 8.24 6.77
CA ARG A 268 -17.50 8.02 5.51
C ARG A 268 -16.75 8.72 4.37
N PRO A 269 -16.02 7.98 3.51
CA PRO A 269 -15.15 8.59 2.50
C PRO A 269 -15.87 8.83 1.16
N THR A 270 -17.14 9.25 1.16
CA THR A 270 -17.94 9.33 -0.07
C THR A 270 -17.94 10.70 -0.73
N THR A 271 -17.46 11.72 -0.04
CA THR A 271 -17.43 13.13 -0.50
C THR A 271 -16.15 13.81 -0.06
N LEU A 272 -15.01 13.27 -0.50
CA LEU A 272 -13.69 13.84 -0.19
C LEU A 272 -13.23 14.73 -1.34
N GLU A 273 -12.95 15.99 -1.06
CA GLU A 273 -12.41 16.93 -2.04
C GLU A 273 -10.89 17.04 -1.93
N ILE A 274 -10.24 17.38 -3.03
CA ILE A 274 -8.78 17.63 -3.05
C ILE A 274 -8.50 19.06 -2.62
N TRP A 275 -7.55 19.20 -1.72
CA TRP A 275 -7.09 20.47 -1.16
C TRP A 275 -5.59 20.62 -1.29
N VAL A 276 -5.13 21.85 -1.30
CA VAL A 276 -3.70 22.21 -1.28
C VAL A 276 -3.46 23.27 -0.21
N MET A 277 -2.33 23.17 0.46
CA MET A 277 -1.83 24.18 1.40
C MET A 277 -0.32 24.36 1.25
N ASN A 278 0.21 25.47 1.79
CA ASN A 278 1.64 25.65 1.95
C ASN A 278 2.20 24.65 2.98
N ALA A 279 3.49 24.35 2.93
CA ALA A 279 4.20 23.46 3.85
C ALA A 279 4.05 23.84 5.34
N ASP A 280 3.77 25.11 5.61
CA ASP A 280 3.54 25.64 6.94
C ASP A 280 2.07 25.58 7.40
N GLY A 281 1.17 25.01 6.59
CA GLY A 281 -0.26 24.93 6.86
C GLY A 281 -1.06 26.19 6.49
N SER A 282 -0.41 27.21 5.94
CA SER A 282 -1.07 28.44 5.47
C SER A 282 -1.67 28.26 4.07
N ASN A 283 -2.48 29.21 3.63
CA ASN A 283 -3.05 29.28 2.27
C ASN A 283 -3.77 27.99 1.84
N LYS A 284 -4.60 27.44 2.74
CA LYS A 284 -5.45 26.27 2.43
C LYS A 284 -6.49 26.65 1.36
N ARG A 285 -6.59 25.85 0.31
CA ARG A 285 -7.59 26.04 -0.74
C ARG A 285 -8.11 24.71 -1.27
N GLN A 286 -9.39 24.66 -1.52
CA GLN A 286 -10.04 23.54 -2.18
C GLN A 286 -9.77 23.60 -3.69
N VAL A 287 -9.43 22.47 -4.30
CA VAL A 287 -9.10 22.34 -5.73
C VAL A 287 -10.24 21.70 -6.50
N THR A 288 -10.88 20.66 -5.93
CA THR A 288 -12.05 20.01 -6.55
C THR A 288 -13.34 20.40 -5.84
N HIS A 289 -14.45 20.45 -6.59
CA HIS A 289 -15.79 20.84 -6.09
C HIS A 289 -16.86 19.93 -6.69
N ASN A 290 -16.59 18.64 -6.80
CA ASN A 290 -17.48 17.71 -7.51
C ASN A 290 -18.44 16.95 -6.59
N GLY A 291 -18.27 17.03 -5.26
CA GLY A 291 -19.11 16.35 -4.27
C GLY A 291 -19.01 14.83 -4.36
N LYS A 292 -17.88 14.31 -4.81
CA LYS A 292 -17.60 12.89 -5.02
C LYS A 292 -16.43 12.42 -4.18
N ALA A 293 -16.13 11.14 -4.26
CA ALA A 293 -14.96 10.58 -3.61
C ALA A 293 -13.71 10.81 -4.49
N ASN A 294 -12.75 11.57 -3.98
CA ASN A 294 -11.46 11.81 -4.63
C ASN A 294 -10.36 11.29 -3.72
N PHE A 295 -9.46 10.42 -4.25
CA PHE A 295 -8.46 9.70 -3.46
C PHE A 295 -7.06 9.80 -4.06
N GLY A 296 -6.05 9.58 -3.18
CA GLY A 296 -4.66 9.41 -3.57
C GLY A 296 -4.12 10.55 -4.43
N PRO A 297 -4.31 11.83 -4.05
CA PRO A 297 -3.78 12.93 -4.81
C PRO A 297 -2.27 12.94 -4.78
N TYR A 298 -1.63 13.24 -5.91
CA TYR A 298 -0.19 13.35 -6.02
C TYR A 298 0.19 14.50 -6.95
N PHE A 299 1.23 15.27 -6.64
CA PHE A 299 1.69 16.32 -7.53
C PHE A 299 2.38 15.75 -8.77
N PHE A 300 2.16 16.39 -9.91
CA PHE A 300 3.07 16.25 -11.04
C PHE A 300 4.46 16.82 -10.69
N PRO A 301 5.52 16.37 -11.38
CA PRO A 301 6.87 16.88 -11.15
C PRO A 301 7.04 18.40 -11.31
N ASP A 302 6.16 19.03 -12.11
CA ASP A 302 6.14 20.49 -12.29
C ASP A 302 5.64 21.27 -11.07
N GLY A 303 4.92 20.59 -10.14
CA GLY A 303 4.31 21.22 -8.97
C GLY A 303 3.09 22.08 -9.27
N GLU A 304 2.64 22.15 -10.53
CA GLU A 304 1.50 22.96 -11.00
C GLU A 304 0.24 22.13 -11.23
N ARG A 305 0.39 20.82 -11.36
CA ARG A 305 -0.70 19.86 -11.63
C ARG A 305 -0.77 18.80 -10.54
N ILE A 306 -1.96 18.25 -10.36
CA ILE A 306 -2.27 17.15 -9.43
C ILE A 306 -2.90 16.01 -10.24
N ILE A 307 -2.45 14.78 -9.99
CA ILE A 307 -3.12 13.54 -10.42
C ILE A 307 -3.84 12.95 -9.21
N PHE A 308 -5.03 12.39 -9.41
CA PHE A 308 -5.83 11.79 -8.35
C PHE A 308 -6.82 10.77 -8.92
N ALA A 309 -7.35 9.90 -8.07
CA ALA A 309 -8.44 8.99 -8.43
C ALA A 309 -9.79 9.58 -8.03
N SER A 310 -10.81 9.44 -8.89
CA SER A 310 -12.16 9.91 -8.60
C SER A 310 -13.23 9.01 -9.21
N ASN A 311 -14.38 8.92 -8.54
CA ASN A 311 -15.56 8.26 -9.06
C ASN A 311 -16.57 9.24 -9.69
N MET A 312 -16.12 10.43 -10.10
CA MET A 312 -17.03 11.52 -10.53
C MET A 312 -17.86 11.18 -11.78
N ASP A 313 -17.32 10.36 -12.68
CA ASP A 313 -17.99 9.97 -13.92
C ASP A 313 -18.80 8.66 -13.80
N ASP A 314 -18.74 7.97 -12.65
CA ASP A 314 -19.57 6.79 -12.42
C ASP A 314 -20.88 7.15 -11.71
N PRO A 315 -22.05 7.01 -12.36
CA PRO A 315 -23.35 7.27 -11.73
C PRO A 315 -23.62 6.43 -10.48
N LYS A 316 -22.98 5.24 -10.39
CA LYS A 316 -23.12 4.33 -9.25
C LYS A 316 -22.09 4.61 -8.15
N GLY A 317 -21.10 5.46 -8.41
CA GLY A 317 -20.05 5.85 -7.49
C GLY A 317 -19.13 4.69 -7.07
N ARG A 318 -18.97 3.67 -7.90
CA ARG A 318 -18.20 2.46 -7.60
C ARG A 318 -16.90 2.35 -8.38
N ASN A 319 -16.89 2.89 -9.61
CA ASN A 319 -15.70 2.93 -10.44
C ASN A 319 -14.90 4.19 -10.17
N PHE A 320 -13.59 4.05 -10.07
CA PHE A 320 -12.64 5.14 -9.95
C PHE A 320 -11.71 5.13 -11.13
N ASP A 321 -11.49 6.30 -11.70
CA ASP A 321 -10.50 6.53 -12.74
C ASP A 321 -9.50 7.58 -12.28
N LEU A 322 -8.37 7.65 -12.97
CA LEU A 322 -7.38 8.70 -12.74
C LEU A 322 -7.75 9.97 -13.50
N TYR A 323 -7.55 11.10 -12.85
CA TYR A 323 -7.77 12.45 -13.39
C TYR A 323 -6.55 13.31 -13.12
N LYS A 324 -6.34 14.32 -13.95
CA LYS A 324 -5.43 15.43 -13.63
C LYS A 324 -6.22 16.74 -13.55
N ILE A 325 -5.69 17.68 -12.76
CA ILE A 325 -6.22 19.02 -12.58
C ILE A 325 -5.06 19.97 -12.24
N ASN A 326 -5.16 21.22 -12.63
CA ASN A 326 -4.21 22.25 -12.19
C ASN A 326 -4.45 22.58 -10.71
N VAL A 327 -3.41 23.02 -10.00
CA VAL A 327 -3.53 23.40 -8.58
C VAL A 327 -4.49 24.57 -8.34
N ASP A 328 -4.85 25.34 -9.38
CA ASP A 328 -5.85 26.40 -9.34
C ASP A 328 -7.29 25.91 -9.59
N GLY A 329 -7.50 24.61 -9.82
CA GLY A 329 -8.80 23.98 -10.07
C GLY A 329 -9.21 23.96 -11.54
N THR A 330 -8.41 24.48 -12.46
CA THR A 330 -8.68 24.47 -13.90
C THR A 330 -8.08 23.22 -14.57
N GLY A 331 -8.42 22.98 -15.85
CA GLY A 331 -7.75 21.94 -16.66
C GLY A 331 -8.05 20.50 -16.24
N LEU A 332 -9.22 20.23 -15.62
CA LEU A 332 -9.64 18.87 -15.28
C LEU A 332 -9.70 17.98 -16.53
N GLU A 333 -9.00 16.84 -16.50
CA GLU A 333 -8.98 15.84 -17.56
C GLU A 333 -8.99 14.43 -16.99
N ARG A 334 -9.83 13.54 -17.56
CA ARG A 334 -9.83 12.11 -17.26
C ARG A 334 -8.70 11.42 -18.02
N LEU A 335 -7.94 10.59 -17.31
CA LEU A 335 -6.72 9.94 -17.82
C LEU A 335 -6.89 8.45 -18.10
N THR A 336 -7.71 7.75 -17.29
CA THR A 336 -8.00 6.32 -17.45
C THR A 336 -9.48 6.07 -17.69
N PHE A 337 -9.80 4.96 -18.36
CA PHE A 337 -11.14 4.65 -18.86
C PHE A 337 -11.49 3.17 -18.65
N ASN A 338 -10.84 2.53 -17.70
CA ASN A 338 -11.12 1.14 -17.36
C ASN A 338 -12.51 1.04 -16.68
N GLU A 339 -13.25 -0.03 -16.95
CA GLU A 339 -14.58 -0.25 -16.35
C GLU A 339 -14.54 -0.60 -14.85
N THR A 340 -13.34 -0.72 -14.28
CA THR A 340 -13.09 -1.04 -12.88
C THR A 340 -12.12 -0.05 -12.26
N PHE A 341 -11.78 -0.23 -10.99
CA PHE A 341 -10.95 0.67 -10.21
C PHE A 341 -9.57 0.93 -10.81
N ASP A 342 -9.20 2.21 -10.91
CA ASP A 342 -7.85 2.73 -11.06
C ASP A 342 -7.58 3.76 -9.95
N GLY A 343 -6.45 3.65 -9.24
CA GLY A 343 -6.17 4.55 -8.12
C GLY A 343 -4.71 4.57 -7.67
N PHE A 344 -4.42 5.40 -6.67
CA PHE A 344 -3.10 5.56 -6.05
C PHE A 344 -1.97 5.84 -7.06
N PRO A 345 -2.09 6.88 -7.88
CA PRO A 345 -1.09 7.21 -8.87
C PRO A 345 0.13 7.88 -8.23
N MET A 346 1.33 7.57 -8.74
CA MET A 346 2.55 8.29 -8.42
C MET A 346 3.49 8.35 -9.63
N PHE A 347 4.05 9.51 -9.91
CA PHE A 347 5.09 9.67 -10.91
C PHE A 347 6.46 9.19 -10.42
N SER A 348 7.26 8.64 -11.35
CA SER A 348 8.68 8.43 -11.08
C SER A 348 9.40 9.76 -10.82
N PRO A 349 10.55 9.75 -10.13
CA PRO A 349 11.30 10.98 -9.84
C PRO A 349 11.68 11.82 -11.08
N ASP A 350 11.83 11.19 -12.24
CA ASP A 350 12.10 11.84 -13.52
C ASP A 350 10.84 12.23 -14.31
N GLY A 351 9.65 11.95 -13.77
CA GLY A 351 8.35 12.25 -14.38
C GLY A 351 7.98 11.42 -15.60
N LYS A 352 8.81 10.43 -16.00
CA LYS A 352 8.62 9.68 -17.24
C LYS A 352 7.75 8.44 -17.09
N LYS A 353 7.49 8.00 -15.87
CA LYS A 353 6.66 6.83 -15.59
C LYS A 353 5.59 7.17 -14.57
N LEU A 354 4.46 6.52 -14.73
CA LEU A 354 3.36 6.51 -13.76
C LEU A 354 3.21 5.09 -13.21
N VAL A 355 3.20 4.93 -11.88
CA VAL A 355 2.73 3.72 -11.21
C VAL A 355 1.34 3.97 -10.67
N PHE A 356 0.46 2.97 -10.74
CA PHE A 356 -0.91 3.04 -10.21
C PHE A 356 -1.44 1.66 -9.85
N ALA A 357 -2.45 1.60 -9.02
CA ALA A 357 -3.18 0.38 -8.72
C ALA A 357 -4.40 0.27 -9.63
N SER A 358 -4.70 -0.94 -10.11
CA SER A 358 -5.83 -1.18 -11.01
C SER A 358 -6.40 -2.58 -10.85
N ASN A 359 -7.70 -2.72 -11.11
CA ASN A 359 -8.37 -4.00 -11.24
C ASN A 359 -8.43 -4.49 -12.70
N ARG A 360 -7.83 -3.75 -13.65
CA ARG A 360 -7.69 -4.23 -15.05
C ARG A 360 -6.95 -5.56 -15.09
N ASN A 361 -7.36 -6.46 -15.97
CA ASN A 361 -6.79 -7.80 -16.07
C ASN A 361 -6.84 -8.64 -14.76
N ALA A 362 -7.74 -8.30 -13.82
CA ALA A 362 -7.96 -9.08 -12.62
C ALA A 362 -8.50 -10.48 -12.99
N LYS A 363 -7.89 -11.53 -12.45
CA LYS A 363 -8.33 -12.91 -12.67
C LYS A 363 -9.45 -13.31 -11.72
N THR A 364 -9.42 -12.75 -10.53
CA THR A 364 -10.42 -12.99 -9.47
C THR A 364 -11.09 -11.67 -9.13
N ARG A 365 -12.40 -11.69 -8.92
CA ARG A 365 -13.14 -10.51 -8.48
C ARG A 365 -12.57 -10.02 -7.14
N GLY A 366 -12.18 -8.75 -7.09
CA GLY A 366 -11.56 -8.12 -5.92
C GLY A 366 -10.04 -8.05 -5.98
N ASP A 367 -9.38 -8.72 -6.93
CA ASP A 367 -7.96 -8.52 -7.14
C ASP A 367 -7.70 -7.08 -7.57
N THR A 368 -6.73 -6.44 -6.91
CA THR A 368 -6.15 -5.16 -7.30
C THR A 368 -4.65 -5.35 -7.48
N ASN A 369 -4.10 -4.84 -8.57
CA ASN A 369 -2.71 -5.06 -8.92
C ASN A 369 -1.98 -3.75 -9.19
N VAL A 370 -0.66 -3.77 -9.02
CA VAL A 370 0.23 -2.65 -9.34
C VAL A 370 0.56 -2.69 -10.83
N PHE A 371 0.41 -1.56 -11.49
CA PHE A 371 0.77 -1.33 -12.89
C PHE A 371 1.77 -0.19 -13.00
N ILE A 372 2.60 -0.23 -14.02
CA ILE A 372 3.51 0.85 -14.41
C ILE A 372 3.33 1.15 -15.88
N ALA A 373 3.34 2.42 -16.24
CA ALA A 373 3.26 2.89 -17.61
C ALA A 373 4.33 3.94 -17.89
N ASP A 374 4.72 4.10 -19.16
CA ASP A 374 5.43 5.28 -19.60
C ASP A 374 4.43 6.43 -19.74
N TRP A 375 4.78 7.60 -19.20
CA TRP A 375 3.97 8.80 -19.29
C TRP A 375 4.30 9.60 -20.55
N VAL A 376 3.28 10.07 -21.24
CA VAL A 376 3.37 10.94 -22.42
C VAL A 376 2.47 12.15 -22.22
N GLU A 377 2.98 13.37 -22.43
CA GLU A 377 2.21 14.63 -22.36
C GLU A 377 1.14 14.75 -23.47
#